data_5eaab43d3f684cd748ca2c61bf22544d
#
_entry.id   5eaab43d3f684cd748ca2c61bf22544d
#
_cell.length_a   1.000
_cell.length_b   1.000
_cell.length_c   1.000
_cell.angle_alpha   90.00
_cell.angle_beta   90.00
_cell.angle_gamma   90.00
#
_symmetry.space_group_name_H-M   'P 1'
#
loop_
_entity.id
_entity.type
_entity.pdbx_description
1 polymer ?
#
loop_
_entity_poly.entity_id
_entity_poly.type
_entity_poly.pdbx_seq_one_letter_code
_entity_poly.pdbx_strand_id
1 'polypeptide(L)'
;MKEMIKKYRGSLISSILVILAGVLVGFTSTHGKWINVFFVVTHCIFVAIIFYDNRSRQQSPKVIGMTIWMIPVITLLYNGIARLVNTGADMENLFMAFMYYGTGLLFMVIGNYLPKVKQNNTIGIRVIWTLQDEENWNATHRFSGKLWMASGILCMLCGLFEESMAALVLYIVSIMAAAIISILYSYLFYKKKIATGEKLKIQYNKKTIGVSGIITILTIIFGIWTVSYTHLRA
;
A
#
# COMPACT_ATOMS: atom_id res chain seq x y z
N MET A 1 -15.40 -16.44 -7.21
CA MET A 1 -14.45 -15.90 -8.20
C MET A 1 -15.17 -15.32 -9.41
N LYS A 2 -15.93 -16.12 -10.18
CA LYS A 2 -16.64 -15.68 -11.39
C LYS A 2 -17.53 -14.43 -11.15
N GLU A 3 -18.32 -14.41 -10.09
CA GLU A 3 -19.16 -13.26 -9.73
C GLU A 3 -18.35 -11.98 -9.41
N MET A 4 -17.22 -12.12 -8.73
CA MET A 4 -16.31 -10.99 -8.47
C MET A 4 -15.75 -10.43 -9.79
N ILE A 5 -15.28 -11.29 -10.68
CA ILE A 5 -14.76 -10.88 -11.99
C ILE A 5 -15.86 -10.15 -12.78
N LYS A 6 -17.09 -10.70 -12.81
CA LYS A 6 -18.24 -10.07 -13.50
C LYS A 6 -18.54 -8.69 -12.91
N LYS A 7 -18.59 -8.58 -11.57
CA LYS A 7 -18.89 -7.33 -10.86
C LYS A 7 -17.87 -6.23 -11.10
N TYR A 8 -16.57 -6.58 -11.17
CA TYR A 8 -15.48 -5.61 -11.33
C TYR A 8 -14.87 -5.59 -12.73
N ARG A 9 -15.56 -6.19 -13.73
CA ARG A 9 -15.06 -6.34 -15.11
C ARG A 9 -14.56 -5.03 -15.71
N GLY A 10 -15.31 -3.94 -15.56
CA GLY A 10 -14.91 -2.62 -16.07
C GLY A 10 -13.60 -2.13 -15.44
N SER A 11 -13.50 -2.17 -14.11
CA SER A 11 -12.28 -1.77 -13.39
C SER A 11 -11.08 -2.65 -13.74
N LEU A 12 -11.28 -3.94 -13.95
CA LEU A 12 -10.22 -4.87 -14.35
C LEU A 12 -9.71 -4.56 -15.76
N ILE A 13 -10.62 -4.39 -16.72
CA ILE A 13 -10.24 -4.08 -18.10
C ILE A 13 -9.50 -2.74 -18.14
N SER A 14 -10.05 -1.70 -17.52
CA SER A 14 -9.41 -0.38 -17.52
C SER A 14 -8.07 -0.37 -16.79
N SER A 15 -7.93 -1.09 -15.67
CA SER A 15 -6.66 -1.19 -14.94
C SER A 15 -5.58 -1.90 -15.76
N ILE A 16 -5.94 -2.97 -16.48
CA ILE A 16 -5.02 -3.69 -17.39
C ILE A 16 -4.62 -2.80 -18.55
N LEU A 17 -5.56 -2.08 -19.17
CA LEU A 17 -5.26 -1.16 -20.26
C LEU A 17 -4.29 -0.06 -19.83
N VAL A 18 -4.44 0.49 -18.62
CA VAL A 18 -3.54 1.50 -18.08
C VAL A 18 -2.13 0.93 -17.87
N ILE A 19 -2.01 -0.29 -17.33
CA ILE A 19 -0.70 -0.93 -17.15
C ILE A 19 -0.06 -1.22 -18.51
N LEU A 20 -0.81 -1.72 -19.49
CA LEU A 20 -0.32 -1.97 -20.84
C LEU A 20 0.14 -0.68 -21.53
N ALA A 21 -0.58 0.43 -21.35
CA ALA A 21 -0.14 1.73 -21.83
C ALA A 21 1.19 2.16 -21.15
N GLY A 22 1.34 1.94 -19.85
CA GLY A 22 2.59 2.16 -19.12
C GLY A 22 3.73 1.30 -19.66
N VAL A 23 3.46 0.03 -19.97
CA VAL A 23 4.43 -0.88 -20.59
C VAL A 23 4.87 -0.35 -21.97
N LEU A 24 3.94 0.08 -22.80
CA LEU A 24 4.26 0.64 -24.12
C LEU A 24 5.14 1.89 -24.02
N VAL A 25 4.82 2.79 -23.10
CA VAL A 25 5.66 3.96 -22.81
C VAL A 25 7.04 3.54 -22.31
N GLY A 26 7.12 2.54 -21.44
CA GLY A 26 8.38 2.01 -20.91
C GLY A 26 9.27 1.33 -21.96
N PHE A 27 8.70 0.75 -23.02
CA PHE A 27 9.46 0.18 -24.15
C PHE A 27 10.20 1.25 -24.96
N THR A 28 9.72 2.49 -24.98
CA THR A 28 10.37 3.62 -25.65
C THR A 28 11.49 4.25 -24.79
N SER A 29 11.60 3.84 -23.52
CA SER A 29 12.62 4.28 -22.57
C SER A 29 13.80 3.30 -22.56
N THR A 30 15.02 3.82 -22.51
CA THR A 30 16.25 2.99 -22.39
C THR A 30 16.35 2.25 -21.06
N HIS A 31 15.64 2.73 -20.04
CA HIS A 31 15.67 2.20 -18.70
C HIS A 31 14.27 1.70 -18.29
N GLY A 32 14.19 0.44 -17.81
CA GLY A 32 12.99 -0.01 -17.10
C GLY A 32 12.05 -0.98 -17.81
N LYS A 33 12.41 -1.58 -18.95
CA LYS A 33 11.55 -2.56 -19.64
C LYS A 33 11.09 -3.68 -18.70
N TRP A 34 11.99 -4.28 -17.94
CA TRP A 34 11.69 -5.37 -17.02
C TRP A 34 10.85 -4.96 -15.81
N ILE A 35 10.98 -3.71 -15.35
CA ILE A 35 10.16 -3.18 -14.26
C ILE A 35 8.68 -3.13 -14.68
N ASN A 36 8.39 -2.74 -15.91
CA ASN A 36 7.02 -2.72 -16.41
C ASN A 36 6.41 -4.13 -16.51
N VAL A 37 7.19 -5.13 -16.95
CA VAL A 37 6.76 -6.53 -16.92
C VAL A 37 6.47 -6.99 -15.49
N PHE A 38 7.33 -6.60 -14.55
CA PHE A 38 7.10 -6.88 -13.14
C PHE A 38 5.78 -6.27 -12.61
N PHE A 39 5.44 -5.03 -12.99
CA PHE A 39 4.15 -4.42 -12.61
C PHE A 39 2.95 -5.20 -13.14
N VAL A 40 3.01 -5.69 -14.39
CA VAL A 40 1.94 -6.53 -14.95
C VAL A 40 1.75 -7.79 -14.13
N VAL A 41 2.83 -8.53 -13.89
CA VAL A 41 2.80 -9.80 -13.14
C VAL A 41 2.29 -9.55 -11.71
N THR A 42 2.82 -8.54 -11.04
CA THR A 42 2.43 -8.19 -9.67
C THR A 42 0.96 -7.79 -9.59
N HIS A 43 0.45 -7.03 -10.57
CA HIS A 43 -0.97 -6.66 -10.63
C HIS A 43 -1.87 -7.90 -10.75
N CYS A 44 -1.55 -8.81 -11.67
CA CYS A 44 -2.31 -10.04 -11.85
C CYS A 44 -2.36 -10.89 -10.57
N ILE A 45 -1.20 -11.08 -9.93
CA ILE A 45 -1.09 -11.84 -8.68
C ILE A 45 -1.86 -11.13 -7.56
N PHE A 46 -1.70 -9.83 -7.42
CA PHE A 46 -2.34 -9.04 -6.37
C PHE A 46 -3.87 -9.07 -6.49
N VAL A 47 -4.40 -8.86 -7.69
CA VAL A 47 -5.85 -8.96 -7.95
C VAL A 47 -6.37 -10.37 -7.68
N ALA A 48 -5.64 -11.41 -8.10
CA ALA A 48 -6.02 -12.80 -7.86
C ALA A 48 -6.09 -13.10 -6.34
N ILE A 49 -5.11 -12.67 -5.56
CA ILE A 49 -5.08 -12.83 -4.10
C ILE A 49 -6.26 -12.09 -3.44
N ILE A 50 -6.50 -10.83 -3.82
CA ILE A 50 -7.60 -10.03 -3.27
C ILE A 50 -8.95 -10.69 -3.57
N PHE A 51 -9.16 -11.14 -4.79
CA PHE A 51 -10.42 -11.78 -5.18
C PHE A 51 -10.60 -13.13 -4.49
N TYR A 52 -9.52 -13.90 -4.33
CA TYR A 52 -9.57 -15.17 -3.61
C TYR A 52 -9.92 -14.98 -2.14
N ASP A 53 -9.28 -14.04 -1.44
CA ASP A 53 -9.52 -13.79 -0.01
C ASP A 53 -10.91 -13.19 0.25
N ASN A 54 -11.36 -12.31 -0.63
CA ASN A 54 -12.63 -11.60 -0.44
C ASN A 54 -13.84 -12.25 -1.14
N ARG A 55 -13.68 -13.45 -1.73
CA ARG A 55 -14.76 -14.14 -2.48
C ARG A 55 -15.99 -14.46 -1.62
N SER A 56 -15.81 -14.73 -0.34
CA SER A 56 -16.85 -15.03 0.64
C SER A 56 -17.14 -13.87 1.60
N ARG A 57 -16.37 -12.77 1.49
CA ARG A 57 -16.49 -11.59 2.36
C ARG A 57 -17.16 -10.46 1.61
N GLN A 58 -18.10 -9.79 2.24
CA GLN A 58 -18.77 -8.64 1.65
C GLN A 58 -17.95 -7.35 1.85
N GLN A 59 -16.77 -7.28 1.20
CA GLN A 59 -16.00 -6.05 1.20
C GLN A 59 -16.73 -4.91 0.49
N SER A 60 -16.44 -3.67 0.94
CA SER A 60 -16.94 -2.48 0.27
C SER A 60 -16.44 -2.43 -1.19
N PRO A 61 -17.34 -2.20 -2.18
CA PRO A 61 -16.92 -2.03 -3.58
C PRO A 61 -15.86 -0.96 -3.78
N LYS A 62 -15.90 0.12 -2.97
CA LYS A 62 -14.91 1.19 -3.00
C LYS A 62 -13.51 0.71 -2.60
N VAL A 63 -13.42 -0.16 -1.58
CA VAL A 63 -12.14 -0.74 -1.13
C VAL A 63 -11.55 -1.65 -2.21
N ILE A 64 -12.37 -2.54 -2.78
CA ILE A 64 -11.91 -3.42 -3.87
C ILE A 64 -11.50 -2.60 -5.09
N GLY A 65 -12.28 -1.58 -5.46
CA GLY A 65 -11.92 -0.67 -6.56
C GLY A 65 -10.58 0.02 -6.32
N MET A 66 -10.36 0.58 -5.13
CA MET A 66 -9.08 1.20 -4.78
C MET A 66 -7.91 0.22 -4.92
N THR A 67 -8.05 -1.00 -4.42
CA THR A 67 -6.98 -2.00 -4.49
C THR A 67 -6.68 -2.46 -5.91
N ILE A 68 -7.68 -2.58 -6.79
CA ILE A 68 -7.46 -2.86 -8.21
C ILE A 68 -6.64 -1.74 -8.87
N TRP A 69 -6.87 -0.48 -8.52
CA TRP A 69 -6.21 0.67 -9.12
C TRP A 69 -4.83 1.00 -8.52
N MET A 70 -4.44 0.40 -7.42
CA MET A 70 -3.20 0.74 -6.71
C MET A 70 -1.95 0.53 -7.57
N ILE A 71 -1.80 -0.63 -8.19
CA ILE A 71 -0.63 -0.93 -9.05
C ILE A 71 -0.66 -0.14 -10.36
N PRO A 72 -1.79 -0.01 -11.08
CA PRO A 72 -1.89 0.87 -12.25
C PRO A 72 -1.45 2.31 -11.99
N VAL A 73 -1.88 2.90 -10.87
CA VAL A 73 -1.47 4.27 -10.49
C VAL A 73 0.04 4.35 -10.23
N ILE A 74 0.61 3.38 -9.50
CA ILE A 74 2.06 3.30 -9.28
C ILE A 74 2.81 3.18 -10.62
N THR A 75 2.28 2.35 -11.54
CA THR A 75 2.87 2.17 -12.88
C THR A 75 2.87 3.47 -13.68
N LEU A 76 1.76 4.22 -13.64
CA LEU A 76 1.67 5.52 -14.30
C LEU A 76 2.66 6.54 -13.72
N LEU A 77 2.74 6.63 -12.40
CA LEU A 77 3.67 7.53 -11.71
C LEU A 77 5.12 7.18 -12.05
N TYR A 78 5.49 5.89 -11.98
CA TYR A 78 6.82 5.43 -12.35
C TYR A 78 7.20 5.80 -13.80
N ASN A 79 6.32 5.48 -14.76
CA ASN A 79 6.61 5.78 -16.17
C ASN A 79 6.58 7.29 -16.47
N GLY A 80 5.74 8.06 -15.77
CA GLY A 80 5.72 9.52 -15.85
C GLY A 80 7.04 10.14 -15.40
N ILE A 81 7.55 9.73 -14.23
CA ILE A 81 8.83 10.17 -13.71
C ILE A 81 9.97 9.76 -14.66
N ALA A 82 10.01 8.51 -15.10
CA ALA A 82 11.02 8.02 -16.03
C ALA A 82 11.03 8.81 -17.35
N ARG A 83 9.86 9.26 -17.81
CA ARG A 83 9.74 10.10 -19.01
C ARG A 83 10.31 11.51 -18.77
N LEU A 84 9.96 12.12 -17.64
CA LEU A 84 10.47 13.45 -17.27
C LEU A 84 12.00 13.45 -17.16
N VAL A 85 12.56 12.41 -16.57
CA VAL A 85 14.02 12.22 -16.49
C VAL A 85 14.66 12.16 -17.88
N ASN A 86 14.07 11.40 -18.80
CA ASN A 86 14.57 11.28 -20.17
C ASN A 86 14.49 12.62 -20.96
N THR A 87 13.69 13.59 -20.52
CA THR A 87 13.62 14.93 -21.09
C THR A 87 14.57 15.93 -20.44
N GLY A 88 15.45 15.48 -19.54
CA GLY A 88 16.44 16.32 -18.86
C GLY A 88 15.93 16.95 -17.56
N ALA A 89 14.79 16.50 -17.02
CA ALA A 89 14.35 16.95 -15.72
C ALA A 89 15.32 16.46 -14.61
N ASP A 90 15.51 17.31 -13.62
CA ASP A 90 16.38 17.02 -12.48
C ASP A 90 15.82 15.85 -11.66
N MET A 91 16.62 14.79 -11.59
CA MET A 91 16.27 13.56 -10.87
C MET A 91 16.11 13.79 -9.37
N GLU A 92 16.96 14.60 -8.78
CA GLU A 92 16.95 14.84 -7.33
C GLU A 92 15.67 15.55 -6.92
N ASN A 93 15.31 16.63 -7.60
CA ASN A 93 14.09 17.38 -7.35
C ASN A 93 12.82 16.51 -7.59
N LEU A 94 12.80 15.69 -8.64
CA LEU A 94 11.68 14.80 -8.91
C LEU A 94 11.56 13.71 -7.82
N PHE A 95 12.67 13.17 -7.37
CA PHE A 95 12.70 12.17 -6.31
C PHE A 95 12.21 12.75 -4.98
N MET A 96 12.70 13.94 -4.60
CA MET A 96 12.27 14.62 -3.38
C MET A 96 10.78 14.97 -3.43
N ALA A 97 10.30 15.52 -4.53
CA ALA A 97 8.87 15.79 -4.71
C ALA A 97 8.02 14.50 -4.57
N PHE A 98 8.46 13.39 -5.19
CA PHE A 98 7.76 12.12 -5.05
C PHE A 98 7.77 11.59 -3.61
N MET A 99 8.90 11.71 -2.91
CA MET A 99 9.02 11.28 -1.52
C MET A 99 8.03 12.04 -0.62
N TYR A 100 7.98 13.34 -0.68
CA TYR A 100 7.10 14.13 0.21
C TYR A 100 5.64 14.12 -0.24
N TYR A 101 5.38 14.50 -1.49
CA TYR A 101 4.00 14.69 -1.99
C TYR A 101 3.35 13.36 -2.39
N GLY A 102 4.09 12.48 -3.06
CA GLY A 102 3.58 11.17 -3.47
C GLY A 102 3.26 10.27 -2.28
N THR A 103 4.16 10.20 -1.30
CA THR A 103 3.93 9.43 -0.06
C THR A 103 2.81 10.06 0.76
N GLY A 104 2.79 11.40 0.90
CA GLY A 104 1.74 12.11 1.61
C GLY A 104 0.36 11.82 1.02
N LEU A 105 0.22 11.92 -0.30
CA LEU A 105 -1.02 11.58 -1.01
C LEU A 105 -1.42 10.12 -0.80
N LEU A 106 -0.47 9.19 -0.89
CA LEU A 106 -0.69 7.76 -0.66
C LEU A 106 -1.23 7.51 0.75
N PHE A 107 -0.64 8.14 1.77
CA PHE A 107 -1.08 8.02 3.16
C PHE A 107 -2.49 8.59 3.37
N MET A 108 -2.81 9.71 2.74
CA MET A 108 -4.15 10.29 2.78
C MET A 108 -5.19 9.35 2.14
N VAL A 109 -4.87 8.78 0.98
CA VAL A 109 -5.74 7.82 0.30
C VAL A 109 -5.96 6.58 1.17
N ILE A 110 -4.88 5.95 1.66
CA ILE A 110 -4.97 4.78 2.54
C ILE A 110 -5.76 5.13 3.80
N GLY A 111 -5.45 6.25 4.46
CA GLY A 111 -6.14 6.70 5.66
C GLY A 111 -7.64 6.87 5.48
N ASN A 112 -8.07 7.43 4.35
CA ASN A 112 -9.50 7.57 4.01
C ASN A 112 -10.20 6.22 3.77
N TYR A 113 -9.47 5.21 3.31
CA TYR A 113 -10.05 3.89 3.03
C TYR A 113 -9.99 2.93 4.23
N LEU A 114 -9.01 3.04 5.12
CA LEU A 114 -8.84 2.16 6.29
C LEU A 114 -10.14 1.94 7.08
N PRO A 115 -10.92 2.97 7.45
CA PRO A 115 -12.17 2.77 8.20
C PRO A 115 -13.25 1.99 7.45
N LYS A 116 -13.12 1.82 6.14
CA LYS A 116 -14.09 1.15 5.25
C LYS A 116 -13.70 -0.31 4.99
N VAL A 117 -12.51 -0.72 5.43
CA VAL A 117 -11.99 -2.07 5.22
C VAL A 117 -12.60 -3.01 6.25
N LYS A 118 -13.40 -3.97 5.80
CA LYS A 118 -13.89 -5.07 6.63
C LYS A 118 -12.76 -6.07 6.89
N GLN A 119 -12.84 -6.79 8.01
CA GLN A 119 -11.84 -7.77 8.41
C GLN A 119 -11.54 -8.78 7.30
N ASN A 120 -10.27 -8.91 6.93
CA ASN A 120 -9.79 -9.79 5.86
C ASN A 120 -8.29 -10.08 6.04
N ASN A 121 -7.74 -10.98 5.20
CA ASN A 121 -6.35 -11.40 5.31
C ASN A 121 -5.39 -10.68 4.35
N THR A 122 -5.87 -9.73 3.53
CA THR A 122 -5.04 -9.09 2.48
C THR A 122 -4.87 -7.59 2.66
N ILE A 123 -5.89 -6.87 3.14
CA ILE A 123 -5.93 -5.40 3.16
C ILE A 123 -6.10 -4.91 4.60
N GLY A 124 -5.28 -3.96 5.04
CA GLY A 124 -5.40 -3.28 6.33
C GLY A 124 -4.30 -3.64 7.34
N ILE A 125 -4.49 -3.23 8.59
CA ILE A 125 -3.56 -3.48 9.71
C ILE A 125 -3.83 -4.88 10.25
N ARG A 126 -3.02 -5.84 9.83
CA ARG A 126 -3.20 -7.28 10.03
C ARG A 126 -2.26 -7.83 11.07
N VAL A 127 -2.50 -7.47 12.31
CA VAL A 127 -1.84 -8.10 13.47
C VAL A 127 -2.73 -9.20 14.04
N ILE A 128 -2.16 -10.11 14.82
CA ILE A 128 -2.84 -11.32 15.29
C ILE A 128 -4.17 -10.99 15.96
N TRP A 129 -4.19 -10.01 16.84
CA TRP A 129 -5.38 -9.61 17.60
C TRP A 129 -6.43 -8.85 16.77
N THR A 130 -6.07 -8.12 15.71
CA THR A 130 -7.07 -7.53 14.81
C THR A 130 -7.70 -8.58 13.90
N LEU A 131 -6.94 -9.60 13.47
CA LEU A 131 -7.45 -10.67 12.62
C LEU A 131 -8.43 -11.60 13.34
N GLN A 132 -8.42 -11.59 14.66
CA GLN A 132 -9.25 -12.50 15.47
C GLN A 132 -10.42 -11.83 16.17
N ASP A 133 -10.40 -10.51 16.25
CA ASP A 133 -11.43 -9.69 16.87
C ASP A 133 -11.90 -8.59 15.92
N GLU A 134 -13.12 -8.71 15.42
CA GLU A 134 -13.72 -7.75 14.49
C GLU A 134 -13.91 -6.37 15.14
N GLU A 135 -14.16 -6.32 16.45
CA GLU A 135 -14.29 -5.05 17.16
C GLU A 135 -12.95 -4.33 17.25
N ASN A 136 -11.88 -5.05 17.59
CA ASN A 136 -10.52 -4.51 17.55
C ASN A 136 -10.14 -4.06 16.13
N TRP A 137 -10.47 -4.87 15.12
CA TRP A 137 -10.29 -4.50 13.71
C TRP A 137 -10.93 -3.15 13.41
N ASN A 138 -12.22 -3.03 13.67
CA ASN A 138 -13.00 -1.83 13.37
C ASN A 138 -12.51 -0.59 14.16
N ALA A 139 -12.17 -0.76 15.44
CA ALA A 139 -11.63 0.31 16.28
C ALA A 139 -10.27 0.78 15.77
N THR A 140 -9.36 -0.17 15.53
CA THR A 140 -8.01 0.10 15.02
C THR A 140 -8.05 0.81 13.67
N HIS A 141 -8.83 0.33 12.71
CA HIS A 141 -8.89 0.92 11.38
C HIS A 141 -9.54 2.30 11.37
N ARG A 142 -10.52 2.57 12.25
CA ARG A 142 -11.08 3.92 12.41
C ARG A 142 -10.09 4.90 13.02
N PHE A 143 -9.36 4.50 14.03
CA PHE A 143 -8.32 5.32 14.66
C PHE A 143 -7.17 5.57 13.68
N SER A 144 -6.62 4.50 13.12
CA SER A 144 -5.48 4.57 12.21
C SER A 144 -5.80 5.36 10.93
N GLY A 145 -7.04 5.29 10.43
CA GLY A 145 -7.46 6.07 9.28
C GLY A 145 -7.24 7.58 9.48
N LYS A 146 -7.62 8.10 10.65
CA LYS A 146 -7.40 9.51 10.99
C LYS A 146 -5.90 9.83 11.14
N LEU A 147 -5.17 8.94 11.80
CA LEU A 147 -3.73 9.12 12.03
C LEU A 147 -2.94 9.11 10.72
N TRP A 148 -3.25 8.20 9.80
CA TRP A 148 -2.61 8.12 8.48
C TRP A 148 -2.94 9.32 7.60
N MET A 149 -4.17 9.84 7.65
CA MET A 149 -4.52 11.08 6.96
C MET A 149 -3.72 12.28 7.50
N ALA A 150 -3.63 12.42 8.83
CA ALA A 150 -2.85 13.49 9.45
C ALA A 150 -1.36 13.38 9.11
N SER A 151 -0.80 12.16 9.15
CA SER A 151 0.59 11.91 8.75
C SER A 151 0.82 12.23 7.27
N GLY A 152 -0.14 11.89 6.38
CA GLY A 152 -0.05 12.24 4.96
C GLY A 152 -0.02 13.75 4.71
N ILE A 153 -0.86 14.52 5.40
CA ILE A 153 -0.83 15.99 5.35
C ILE A 153 0.52 16.52 5.85
N LEU A 154 1.02 15.99 6.96
CA LEU A 154 2.30 16.40 7.52
C LEU A 154 3.46 16.09 6.57
N CYS A 155 3.45 14.94 5.90
CA CYS A 155 4.44 14.61 4.87
C CYS A 155 4.43 15.65 3.74
N MET A 156 3.26 16.05 3.25
CA MET A 156 3.15 17.06 2.19
C MET A 156 3.64 18.44 2.66
N LEU A 157 3.36 18.83 3.91
CA LEU A 157 3.85 20.07 4.50
C LEU A 157 5.39 20.06 4.64
N CYS A 158 6.00 18.91 4.97
CA CYS A 158 7.46 18.77 4.99
C CYS A 158 8.08 19.06 3.61
N GLY A 159 7.39 18.71 2.52
CA GLY A 159 7.83 19.00 1.16
C GLY A 159 7.93 20.51 0.80
N LEU A 160 7.31 21.39 1.58
CA LEU A 160 7.51 22.85 1.42
C LEU A 160 8.88 23.32 1.93
N PHE A 161 9.59 22.49 2.68
CA PHE A 161 10.88 22.74 3.30
C PHE A 161 11.87 21.62 2.98
N GLU A 162 11.86 21.13 1.73
CA GLU A 162 12.57 19.93 1.28
C GLU A 162 14.09 19.93 1.54
N GLU A 163 14.73 21.10 1.52
CA GLU A 163 16.16 21.25 1.83
C GLU A 163 16.45 21.18 3.35
N SER A 164 15.43 21.21 4.21
CA SER A 164 15.58 21.22 5.66
C SER A 164 15.77 19.82 6.22
N MET A 165 16.89 19.58 6.90
CA MET A 165 17.12 18.33 7.63
C MET A 165 16.03 18.09 8.69
N ALA A 166 15.51 19.13 9.31
CA ALA A 166 14.40 19.02 10.27
C ALA A 166 13.11 18.54 9.60
N ALA A 167 12.82 19.00 8.38
CA ALA A 167 11.67 18.53 7.61
C ALA A 167 11.82 17.04 7.22
N LEU A 168 13.00 16.61 6.83
CA LEU A 168 13.28 15.19 6.54
C LEU A 168 13.09 14.31 7.78
N VAL A 169 13.62 14.71 8.92
CA VAL A 169 13.43 13.99 10.19
C VAL A 169 11.96 13.93 10.57
N LEU A 170 11.23 15.04 10.49
CA LEU A 170 9.80 15.10 10.79
C LEU A 170 8.98 14.20 9.83
N TYR A 171 9.31 14.16 8.55
CA TYR A 171 8.72 13.29 7.55
C TYR A 171 8.89 11.80 7.95
N ILE A 172 10.12 11.36 8.25
CA ILE A 172 10.41 9.99 8.67
C ILE A 172 9.67 9.65 9.97
N VAL A 173 9.73 10.53 10.95
CA VAL A 173 9.05 10.35 12.25
C VAL A 173 7.55 10.24 12.07
N SER A 174 6.94 11.03 11.20
CA SER A 174 5.48 11.00 10.96
C SER A 174 5.02 9.66 10.38
N ILE A 175 5.79 9.10 9.43
CA ILE A 175 5.52 7.78 8.84
C ILE A 175 5.64 6.67 9.88
N MET A 176 6.75 6.67 10.61
CA MET A 176 7.00 5.67 11.65
C MET A 176 5.96 5.74 12.77
N ALA A 177 5.61 6.95 13.19
CA ALA A 177 4.58 7.17 14.21
C ALA A 177 3.22 6.65 13.76
N ALA A 178 2.81 6.91 12.50
CA ALA A 178 1.54 6.40 11.97
C ALA A 178 1.46 4.88 12.02
N ALA A 179 2.54 4.17 11.68
CA ALA A 179 2.61 2.72 11.74
C ALA A 179 2.62 2.19 13.19
N ILE A 180 3.55 2.69 14.01
CA ILE A 180 3.78 2.19 15.37
C ILE A 180 2.56 2.48 16.26
N ILE A 181 2.03 3.71 16.24
CA ILE A 181 0.88 4.10 17.07
C ILE A 181 -0.37 3.28 16.68
N SER A 182 -0.54 2.97 15.39
CA SER A 182 -1.64 2.11 14.93
C SER A 182 -1.56 0.71 15.54
N ILE A 183 -0.37 0.11 15.57
CA ILE A 183 -0.12 -1.21 16.16
C ILE A 183 -0.28 -1.16 17.69
N LEU A 184 0.27 -0.14 18.35
CA LEU A 184 0.16 0.05 19.79
C LEU A 184 -1.31 0.22 20.22
N TYR A 185 -2.08 1.03 19.50
CA TYR A 185 -3.51 1.20 19.77
C TYR A 185 -4.25 -0.15 19.72
N SER A 186 -4.00 -0.92 18.67
CA SER A 186 -4.59 -2.25 18.50
C SER A 186 -4.22 -3.20 19.64
N TYR A 187 -2.95 -3.16 20.11
CA TYR A 187 -2.49 -3.97 21.23
C TYR A 187 -3.12 -3.54 22.57
N LEU A 188 -3.22 -2.24 22.81
CA LEU A 188 -3.85 -1.70 24.03
C LEU A 188 -5.36 -2.05 24.07
N PHE A 189 -6.03 -1.99 22.92
CA PHE A 189 -7.42 -2.42 22.81
C PHE A 189 -7.58 -3.90 23.15
N TYR A 190 -6.72 -4.76 22.60
CA TYR A 190 -6.67 -6.19 22.91
C TYR A 190 -6.43 -6.44 24.41
N LYS A 191 -5.45 -5.77 25.01
CA LYS A 191 -5.17 -5.89 26.45
C LYS A 191 -6.36 -5.48 27.32
N LYS A 192 -7.05 -4.40 26.97
CA LYS A 192 -8.26 -3.95 27.67
C LYS A 192 -9.35 -5.02 27.67
N LYS A 193 -9.60 -5.66 26.51
CA LYS A 193 -10.60 -6.73 26.40
C LYS A 193 -10.27 -7.94 27.27
N ILE A 194 -9.02 -8.37 27.32
CA ILE A 194 -8.61 -9.47 28.21
C ILE A 194 -8.84 -9.11 29.68
N ALA A 195 -8.52 -7.87 30.07
CA ALA A 195 -8.70 -7.40 31.44
C ALA A 195 -10.18 -7.37 31.86
N THR A 196 -11.12 -7.24 30.92
CA THR A 196 -12.57 -7.30 31.17
C THR A 196 -13.12 -8.73 31.15
N GLY A 197 -12.26 -9.76 31.04
CA GLY A 197 -12.66 -11.18 31.14
C GLY A 197 -13.13 -11.79 29.82
N GLU A 198 -13.05 -11.10 28.69
CA GLU A 198 -13.35 -11.68 27.38
C GLU A 198 -12.29 -12.73 27.00
N LYS A 199 -12.73 -13.99 26.85
CA LYS A 199 -11.87 -15.08 26.37
C LYS A 199 -11.67 -14.97 24.85
N LEU A 200 -10.72 -14.17 24.42
CA LEU A 200 -10.28 -14.14 23.03
C LEU A 200 -9.44 -15.40 22.76
N LYS A 201 -10.04 -16.38 22.07
CA LYS A 201 -9.30 -17.55 21.59
C LYS A 201 -8.39 -17.15 20.44
N ILE A 202 -7.11 -16.96 20.73
CA ILE A 202 -6.10 -16.75 19.70
C ILE A 202 -5.91 -18.07 18.94
N GLN A 203 -6.63 -18.25 17.84
CA GLN A 203 -6.42 -19.36 16.92
C GLN A 203 -5.38 -18.95 15.84
N TYR A 204 -4.19 -19.49 15.94
CA TYR A 204 -3.17 -19.35 14.90
C TYR A 204 -3.62 -20.05 13.63
N ASN A 205 -4.02 -19.28 12.62
CA ASN A 205 -4.24 -19.84 11.29
C ASN A 205 -2.93 -19.80 10.49
N LYS A 206 -2.24 -20.96 10.41
CA LYS A 206 -0.98 -21.11 9.68
C LYS A 206 -1.03 -20.61 8.22
N LYS A 207 -2.20 -20.73 7.55
CA LYS A 207 -2.37 -20.21 6.18
C LYS A 207 -2.31 -18.68 6.11
N THR A 208 -2.88 -17.98 7.09
CA THR A 208 -2.87 -16.52 7.15
C THR A 208 -1.46 -15.97 7.36
N ILE A 209 -0.68 -16.60 8.25
CA ILE A 209 0.71 -16.25 8.51
C ILE A 209 1.57 -16.49 7.27
N GLY A 210 1.36 -17.61 6.57
CA GLY A 210 2.11 -17.96 5.36
C GLY A 210 1.91 -16.94 4.24
N VAL A 211 0.67 -16.58 3.91
CA VAL A 211 0.37 -15.61 2.84
C VAL A 211 0.92 -14.22 3.18
N SER A 212 0.74 -13.77 4.43
CA SER A 212 1.28 -12.49 4.89
C SER A 212 2.82 -12.47 4.86
N GLY A 213 3.46 -13.55 5.29
CA GLY A 213 4.92 -13.71 5.25
C GLY A 213 5.47 -13.70 3.82
N ILE A 214 4.84 -14.42 2.90
CA ILE A 214 5.24 -14.44 1.49
C ILE A 214 5.15 -13.04 0.87
N ILE A 215 4.08 -12.30 1.08
CA ILE A 215 3.92 -10.93 0.57
C ILE A 215 5.02 -10.03 1.13
N THR A 216 5.30 -10.11 2.42
CA THR A 216 6.35 -9.31 3.07
C THR A 216 7.73 -9.65 2.51
N ILE A 217 8.06 -10.94 2.36
CA ILE A 217 9.34 -11.38 1.78
C ILE A 217 9.48 -10.90 0.34
N LEU A 218 8.46 -11.05 -0.49
CA LEU A 218 8.47 -10.57 -1.88
C LEU A 218 8.68 -9.05 -1.95
N THR A 219 8.07 -8.28 -1.05
CA THR A 219 8.25 -6.82 -0.98
C THR A 219 9.68 -6.45 -0.58
N ILE A 220 10.28 -7.17 0.38
CA ILE A 220 11.67 -6.94 0.81
C ILE A 220 12.64 -7.31 -0.32
N ILE A 221 12.47 -8.47 -0.96
CA ILE A 221 13.33 -8.91 -2.08
C ILE A 221 13.27 -7.90 -3.21
N PHE A 222 12.07 -7.39 -3.53
CA PHE A 222 11.91 -6.36 -4.55
C PHE A 222 12.59 -5.05 -4.17
N GLY A 223 12.45 -4.61 -2.91
CA GLY A 223 13.15 -3.42 -2.41
C GLY A 223 14.67 -3.55 -2.52
N ILE A 224 15.23 -4.69 -2.12
CA ILE A 224 16.68 -4.97 -2.23
C ILE A 224 17.11 -5.01 -3.70
N TRP A 225 16.32 -5.66 -4.56
CA TRP A 225 16.64 -5.76 -5.99
C TRP A 225 16.64 -4.40 -6.68
N THR A 226 15.67 -3.53 -6.39
CA THR A 226 15.62 -2.17 -6.95
C THR A 226 16.81 -1.32 -6.51
N VAL A 227 17.18 -1.37 -5.23
CA VAL A 227 18.35 -0.65 -4.70
C VAL A 227 19.65 -1.19 -5.31
N SER A 228 19.82 -2.51 -5.38
CA SER A 228 21.03 -3.13 -5.97
C SER A 228 21.16 -2.82 -7.46
N TYR A 229 20.04 -2.80 -8.20
CA TYR A 229 20.04 -2.49 -9.64
C TYR A 229 20.41 -1.03 -9.94
N THR A 230 20.03 -0.10 -9.06
CA THR A 230 20.41 1.33 -9.19
C THR A 230 21.87 1.57 -8.85
N HIS A 231 22.45 0.87 -7.86
CA HIS A 231 23.86 1.01 -7.48
C HIS A 231 24.85 0.35 -8.45
N LEU A 232 24.45 -0.67 -9.21
CA LEU A 232 25.32 -1.35 -10.19
C LEU A 232 25.44 -0.57 -11.51
N ARG A 233 24.75 0.54 -11.69
CA ARG A 233 24.76 1.36 -12.91
C ARG A 233 25.18 2.83 -12.69
N ALA A 234 25.53 3.24 -11.48
CA ALA A 234 26.19 4.49 -11.15
C ALA A 234 27.70 4.32 -11.15
#